data_54b478ad7eb1db449364f2b8f4387da9
#
_entry.id   54b478ad7eb1db449364f2b8f4387da9
#
_cell.length_a   1.000
_cell.length_b   1.000
_cell.length_c   1.000
_cell.angle_alpha   90.00
_cell.angle_beta   90.00
_cell.angle_gamma   90.00
#
_symmetry.space_group_name_H-M   'P 1'
#
loop_
_entity.id
_entity.type
_entity.pdbx_description
1 polymer ?
#
loop_
_entity_poly.entity_id
_entity_poly.type
_entity_poly.pdbx_seq_one_letter_code
_entity_poly.pdbx_strand_id
1 'polypeptide(L)'
;VLEAIRHPIGCPPLDEIVKPGQTVAFICNDLTRVANSYDFMPVFLDEMNRLGVPDENMKIVFSLGTHRNMTHDEMVEAVGAEVASRVKMINSDCHVDQDFLYFGQTSRGTPVLINKNICDVDHVILTGTIVYHYFSGYGGGRKAVLPGCAAMETVRKNHSFMLDPHAGLGKTVGNPVYEDQMEGVARFAKGRSLFLFNAVLNAKHQFLKMFAGDYVKAHQVACEFVDKVYGEVINQKADLVIASCGGWPKDINVY
;
A
#
# COMPACT_ATOMS: atom_id res chain seq x y z
N VAL A 1 -5.75 12.85 10.17
CA VAL A 1 -6.50 11.68 9.65
C VAL A 1 -7.88 12.12 9.20
N LEU A 2 -8.78 12.50 10.12
CA LEU A 2 -10.18 12.84 9.80
C LEU A 2 -10.32 13.88 8.69
N GLU A 3 -9.50 14.94 8.70
CA GLU A 3 -9.51 15.95 7.64
C GLU A 3 -9.27 15.34 6.25
N ALA A 4 -8.27 14.45 6.13
CA ALA A 4 -7.95 13.82 4.85
C ALA A 4 -9.06 12.88 4.35
N ILE A 5 -9.70 12.11 5.23
CA ILE A 5 -10.73 11.15 4.83
C ILE A 5 -12.10 11.79 4.59
N ARG A 6 -12.37 12.95 5.18
CA ARG A 6 -13.60 13.74 4.97
C ARG A 6 -13.52 14.66 3.76
N HIS A 7 -12.29 15.00 3.31
CA HIS A 7 -12.04 15.80 2.10
C HIS A 7 -11.13 15.05 1.12
N PRO A 8 -11.58 13.90 0.61
CA PRO A 8 -10.75 13.02 -0.20
C PRO A 8 -10.50 13.59 -1.60
N ILE A 9 -9.40 13.17 -2.20
CA ILE A 9 -8.98 13.56 -3.53
C ILE A 9 -9.63 12.64 -4.56
N GLY A 10 -10.46 13.20 -5.44
CA GLY A 10 -10.93 12.55 -6.66
C GLY A 10 -12.02 11.48 -6.50
N CYS A 11 -12.61 11.34 -5.31
CA CYS A 11 -13.79 10.53 -5.04
C CYS A 11 -14.67 11.19 -3.97
N PRO A 12 -15.91 10.74 -3.76
CA PRO A 12 -16.75 11.18 -2.65
C PRO A 12 -16.14 10.81 -1.28
N PRO A 13 -16.50 11.51 -0.20
CA PRO A 13 -16.07 11.17 1.16
C PRO A 13 -16.68 9.84 1.63
N LEU A 14 -16.07 9.23 2.66
CA LEU A 14 -16.44 7.89 3.12
C LEU A 14 -17.89 7.78 3.59
N ASP A 15 -18.49 8.83 4.15
CA ASP A 15 -19.89 8.86 4.58
C ASP A 15 -20.89 8.82 3.42
N GLU A 16 -20.48 9.17 2.22
CA GLU A 16 -21.28 8.98 1.00
C GLU A 16 -21.10 7.57 0.40
N ILE A 17 -19.94 6.95 0.60
CA ILE A 17 -19.55 5.66 -0.01
C ILE A 17 -19.95 4.49 0.88
N VAL A 18 -19.65 4.55 2.18
CA VAL A 18 -19.85 3.46 3.15
C VAL A 18 -21.28 3.47 3.68
N LYS A 19 -21.90 2.30 3.77
CA LYS A 19 -23.26 2.14 4.33
C LYS A 19 -23.21 1.29 5.61
N PRO A 20 -24.16 1.52 6.54
CA PRO A 20 -24.24 0.73 7.76
C PRO A 20 -24.29 -0.78 7.49
N GLY A 21 -23.54 -1.55 8.28
CA GLY A 21 -23.48 -3.01 8.20
C GLY A 21 -22.58 -3.58 7.09
N GLN A 22 -22.01 -2.73 6.23
CA GLN A 22 -21.04 -3.18 5.21
C GLN A 22 -19.74 -3.70 5.83
N THR A 23 -18.93 -4.36 5.01
CA THR A 23 -17.67 -4.98 5.41
C THR A 23 -16.47 -4.20 4.85
N VAL A 24 -15.40 -4.07 5.67
CA VAL A 24 -14.20 -3.31 5.33
C VAL A 24 -12.93 -4.11 5.57
N ALA A 25 -12.05 -4.17 4.59
CA ALA A 25 -10.68 -4.63 4.76
C ALA A 25 -9.70 -3.45 4.69
N PHE A 26 -8.91 -3.27 5.73
CA PHE A 26 -7.77 -2.36 5.72
C PHE A 26 -6.52 -3.15 5.32
N ILE A 27 -5.82 -2.70 4.28
CA ILE A 27 -4.52 -3.26 3.94
C ILE A 27 -3.47 -2.41 4.63
N CYS A 28 -2.72 -3.01 5.56
CA CYS A 28 -1.65 -2.34 6.30
C CYS A 28 -0.27 -2.87 5.89
N ASN A 29 0.75 -2.04 6.03
CA ASN A 29 2.13 -2.45 5.82
C ASN A 29 2.59 -3.40 6.93
N ASP A 30 3.57 -4.24 6.61
CA ASP A 30 4.33 -4.99 7.59
C ASP A 30 5.40 -4.11 8.28
N LEU A 31 6.10 -4.68 9.29
CA LEU A 31 7.12 -3.96 10.07
C LEU A 31 8.33 -3.49 9.24
N THR A 32 8.54 -4.03 8.04
CA THR A 32 9.67 -3.60 7.18
C THR A 32 9.41 -2.25 6.52
N ARG A 33 8.18 -1.73 6.61
CA ARG A 33 7.73 -0.46 6.02
C ARG A 33 7.06 0.38 7.09
N VAL A 34 7.81 1.33 7.65
CA VAL A 34 7.27 2.24 8.67
C VAL A 34 6.10 3.04 8.10
N ALA A 35 4.94 2.88 8.71
CA ALA A 35 3.72 3.59 8.32
C ALA A 35 3.03 4.26 9.52
N ASN A 36 3.47 3.98 10.76
CA ASN A 36 2.86 4.44 12.00
C ASN A 36 1.35 4.11 12.04
N SER A 37 1.00 2.88 11.64
CA SER A 37 -0.42 2.50 11.56
C SER A 37 -1.13 2.56 12.92
N TYR A 38 -0.42 2.38 14.02
CA TYR A 38 -0.91 2.54 15.38
C TYR A 38 -1.44 3.96 15.70
N ASP A 39 -1.02 4.98 14.96
CA ASP A 39 -1.47 6.37 15.17
C ASP A 39 -2.78 6.68 14.43
N PHE A 40 -3.00 6.09 13.24
CA PHE A 40 -4.17 6.43 12.43
C PHE A 40 -5.26 5.35 12.41
N MET A 41 -4.94 4.09 12.66
CA MET A 41 -5.92 3.01 12.61
C MET A 41 -7.04 3.13 13.65
N PRO A 42 -6.79 3.53 14.92
CA PRO A 42 -7.87 3.78 15.88
C PRO A 42 -8.90 4.78 15.33
N VAL A 43 -8.40 5.89 14.75
CA VAL A 43 -9.25 6.95 14.16
C VAL A 43 -10.08 6.41 12.99
N PHE A 44 -9.53 5.49 12.18
CA PHE A 44 -10.27 4.86 11.10
C PHE A 44 -11.37 3.93 11.62
N LEU A 45 -11.06 3.08 12.60
CA LEU A 45 -12.07 2.18 13.18
C LEU A 45 -13.23 2.98 13.79
N ASP A 46 -12.93 4.04 14.54
CA ASP A 46 -13.94 4.91 15.13
C ASP A 46 -14.80 5.61 14.07
N GLU A 47 -14.18 6.09 12.98
CA GLU A 47 -14.94 6.70 11.89
C GLU A 47 -15.82 5.68 11.17
N MET A 48 -15.35 4.44 10.97
CA MET A 48 -16.18 3.36 10.42
C MET A 48 -17.36 3.02 11.36
N ASN A 49 -17.11 2.93 12.67
CA ASN A 49 -18.20 2.72 13.65
C ASN A 49 -19.22 3.87 13.59
N ARG A 50 -18.77 5.12 13.50
CA ARG A 50 -19.65 6.29 13.32
C ARG A 50 -20.54 6.16 12.07
N LEU A 51 -20.02 5.52 11.00
CA LEU A 51 -20.76 5.26 9.76
C LEU A 51 -21.63 3.99 9.82
N GLY A 52 -21.66 3.30 10.96
CA GLY A 52 -22.48 2.12 11.19
C GLY A 52 -21.86 0.80 10.74
N VAL A 53 -20.54 0.75 10.58
CA VAL A 53 -19.76 -0.47 10.34
C VAL A 53 -19.20 -0.95 11.68
N PRO A 54 -19.68 -2.06 12.27
CA PRO A 54 -19.19 -2.57 13.55
C PRO A 54 -17.83 -3.25 13.39
N ASP A 55 -17.09 -3.40 14.51
CA ASP A 55 -15.73 -3.94 14.54
C ASP A 55 -15.64 -5.36 13.92
N GLU A 56 -16.65 -6.20 14.14
CA GLU A 56 -16.72 -7.55 13.56
C GLU A 56 -16.83 -7.59 12.03
N ASN A 57 -17.24 -6.48 11.41
CA ASN A 57 -17.30 -6.32 9.97
C ASN A 57 -16.00 -5.73 9.38
N MET A 58 -15.02 -5.47 10.23
CA MET A 58 -13.73 -4.93 9.84
C MET A 58 -12.61 -5.96 10.01
N LYS A 59 -11.61 -5.91 9.17
CA LYS A 59 -10.38 -6.72 9.29
C LYS A 59 -9.17 -5.98 8.76
N ILE A 60 -8.00 -6.34 9.28
CA ILE A 60 -6.71 -5.88 8.76
C ILE A 60 -6.03 -7.02 8.04
N VAL A 61 -5.55 -6.75 6.83
CA VAL A 61 -4.72 -7.66 6.03
C VAL A 61 -3.35 -7.02 5.85
N PHE A 62 -2.31 -7.67 6.36
CA PHE A 62 -0.94 -7.18 6.20
C PHE A 62 -0.40 -7.52 4.82
N SER A 63 0.03 -6.50 4.09
CA SER A 63 0.58 -6.58 2.73
C SER A 63 2.04 -7.02 2.78
N LEU A 64 2.29 -8.32 2.87
CA LEU A 64 3.64 -8.87 3.04
C LEU A 64 4.45 -8.90 1.74
N GLY A 65 3.79 -8.94 0.58
CA GLY A 65 4.48 -9.25 -0.67
C GLY A 65 5.19 -10.59 -0.58
N THR A 66 6.53 -10.57 -0.64
CA THR A 66 7.37 -11.78 -0.48
C THR A 66 8.05 -11.89 0.88
N HIS A 67 7.70 -11.03 1.83
CA HIS A 67 8.25 -11.10 3.18
C HIS A 67 7.63 -12.27 3.95
N ARG A 68 8.30 -12.69 5.03
CA ARG A 68 7.77 -13.72 5.93
C ARG A 68 6.51 -13.26 6.64
N ASN A 69 5.77 -14.20 7.13
CA ASN A 69 4.63 -13.92 8.02
C ASN A 69 5.09 -13.17 9.28
N MET A 70 4.30 -12.19 9.68
CA MET A 70 4.42 -11.52 10.97
C MET A 70 3.88 -12.44 12.07
N THR A 71 4.52 -12.42 13.24
CA THR A 71 3.95 -12.99 14.47
C THR A 71 2.78 -12.13 14.95
N HIS A 72 2.00 -12.66 15.90
CA HIS A 72 0.91 -11.88 16.50
C HIS A 72 1.43 -10.61 17.20
N ASP A 73 2.54 -10.71 17.92
CA ASP A 73 3.14 -9.57 18.64
C ASP A 73 3.64 -8.49 17.65
N GLU A 74 4.22 -8.90 16.52
CA GLU A 74 4.61 -7.98 15.45
C GLU A 74 3.41 -7.28 14.80
N MET A 75 2.28 -7.98 14.65
CA MET A 75 1.03 -7.36 14.18
C MET A 75 0.51 -6.33 15.18
N VAL A 76 0.55 -6.67 16.48
CA VAL A 76 0.16 -5.74 17.57
C VAL A 76 1.08 -4.52 17.58
N GLU A 77 2.39 -4.71 17.43
CA GLU A 77 3.34 -3.60 17.32
C GLU A 77 3.01 -2.66 16.15
N ALA A 78 2.62 -3.23 15.00
CA ALA A 78 2.35 -2.46 13.78
C ALA A 78 1.11 -1.57 13.88
N VAL A 79 0.03 -2.03 14.54
CA VAL A 79 -1.27 -1.35 14.56
C VAL A 79 -1.72 -0.86 15.93
N GLY A 80 -1.02 -1.25 16.99
CA GLY A 80 -1.34 -0.93 18.38
C GLY A 80 -2.29 -1.95 19.04
N ALA A 81 -2.16 -2.12 20.36
CA ALA A 81 -2.93 -3.09 21.14
C ALA A 81 -4.44 -2.82 21.09
N GLU A 82 -4.85 -1.56 21.06
CA GLU A 82 -6.27 -1.18 20.95
C GLU A 82 -6.89 -1.76 19.66
N VAL A 83 -6.28 -1.47 18.52
CA VAL A 83 -6.75 -1.96 17.20
C VAL A 83 -6.73 -3.49 17.13
N ALA A 84 -5.64 -4.11 17.63
CA ALA A 84 -5.50 -5.55 17.67
C ALA A 84 -6.58 -6.27 18.50
N SER A 85 -7.11 -5.60 19.53
CA SER A 85 -8.21 -6.14 20.35
C SER A 85 -9.60 -6.02 19.70
N ARG A 86 -9.73 -5.14 18.70
CA ARG A 86 -11.02 -4.81 18.06
C ARG A 86 -11.28 -5.62 16.79
N VAL A 87 -10.26 -5.84 15.96
CA VAL A 87 -10.46 -6.38 14.61
C VAL A 87 -9.53 -7.56 14.33
N LYS A 88 -9.98 -8.45 13.45
CA LYS A 88 -9.19 -9.60 13.00
C LYS A 88 -8.00 -9.13 12.17
N MET A 89 -6.82 -9.67 12.48
CA MET A 89 -5.56 -9.44 11.76
C MET A 89 -5.13 -10.68 10.97
N ILE A 90 -4.69 -10.50 9.72
CA ILE A 90 -4.39 -11.60 8.78
C ILE A 90 -3.12 -11.28 8.01
N ASN A 91 -2.19 -12.22 7.91
CA ASN A 91 -1.07 -12.16 6.97
C ASN A 91 -1.53 -12.51 5.55
N SER A 92 -1.09 -11.75 4.54
CA SER A 92 -1.23 -12.13 3.14
C SER A 92 0.00 -12.92 2.70
N ASP A 93 0.05 -14.21 3.05
CA ASP A 93 1.17 -15.09 2.70
C ASP A 93 1.12 -15.47 1.21
N CYS A 94 2.08 -14.99 0.43
CA CYS A 94 2.13 -15.19 -1.02
C CYS A 94 2.41 -16.64 -1.45
N HIS A 95 2.72 -17.53 -0.50
CA HIS A 95 3.02 -18.95 -0.75
C HIS A 95 1.84 -19.90 -0.54
N VAL A 96 0.70 -19.40 -0.08
CA VAL A 96 -0.51 -20.20 0.18
C VAL A 96 -1.46 -20.09 -0.99
N ASP A 97 -1.27 -20.87 -2.05
CA ASP A 97 -1.97 -20.77 -3.33
C ASP A 97 -3.50 -20.72 -3.20
N GLN A 98 -4.07 -21.50 -2.27
CA GLN A 98 -5.53 -21.57 -2.04
C GLN A 98 -6.13 -20.26 -1.48
N ASP A 99 -5.30 -19.29 -1.10
CA ASP A 99 -5.74 -18.02 -0.56
C ASP A 99 -5.87 -16.94 -1.63
N PHE A 100 -5.65 -17.28 -2.90
CA PHE A 100 -5.69 -16.31 -4.00
C PHE A 100 -6.81 -16.58 -5.00
N LEU A 101 -7.43 -15.49 -5.45
CA LEU A 101 -8.44 -15.50 -6.51
C LEU A 101 -7.85 -14.88 -7.79
N TYR A 102 -8.19 -15.45 -8.94
CA TYR A 102 -7.69 -15.03 -10.25
C TYR A 102 -8.58 -13.95 -10.88
N PHE A 103 -8.00 -12.81 -11.25
CA PHE A 103 -8.65 -11.66 -11.88
C PHE A 103 -8.23 -11.43 -13.35
N GLY A 104 -7.75 -12.46 -14.02
CA GLY A 104 -7.27 -12.38 -15.39
C GLY A 104 -5.78 -12.07 -15.46
N GLN A 105 -5.32 -11.64 -16.62
CA GLN A 105 -3.92 -11.40 -16.92
C GLN A 105 -3.74 -9.99 -17.46
N THR A 106 -2.67 -9.29 -17.06
CA THR A 106 -2.33 -7.99 -17.62
C THR A 106 -1.91 -8.09 -19.09
N SER A 107 -1.86 -6.97 -19.80
CA SER A 107 -1.37 -6.90 -21.18
C SER A 107 0.09 -7.36 -21.33
N ARG A 108 0.87 -7.30 -20.23
CA ARG A 108 2.26 -7.78 -20.16
C ARG A 108 2.39 -9.24 -19.75
N GLY A 109 1.27 -9.94 -19.59
CA GLY A 109 1.23 -11.36 -19.26
C GLY A 109 1.38 -11.68 -17.77
N THR A 110 1.17 -10.73 -16.88
CA THR A 110 1.19 -10.99 -15.42
C THR A 110 -0.15 -11.55 -14.98
N PRO A 111 -0.20 -12.77 -14.41
CA PRO A 111 -1.43 -13.32 -13.84
C PRO A 111 -1.79 -12.50 -12.58
N VAL A 112 -3.03 -12.05 -12.48
CA VAL A 112 -3.51 -11.25 -11.35
C VAL A 112 -4.18 -12.15 -10.34
N LEU A 113 -3.42 -12.63 -9.37
CA LEU A 113 -3.83 -13.50 -8.28
C LEU A 113 -3.78 -12.70 -6.98
N ILE A 114 -4.96 -12.36 -6.41
CA ILE A 114 -5.10 -11.47 -5.25
C ILE A 114 -5.69 -12.22 -4.07
N ASN A 115 -5.20 -11.93 -2.87
CA ASN A 115 -5.59 -12.58 -1.63
C ASN A 115 -7.11 -12.46 -1.37
N LYS A 116 -7.77 -13.59 -1.14
CA LYS A 116 -9.22 -13.67 -0.95
C LYS A 116 -9.73 -12.81 0.21
N ASN A 117 -8.91 -12.57 1.24
CA ASN A 117 -9.32 -11.77 2.40
C ASN A 117 -9.59 -10.30 2.10
N ILE A 118 -9.11 -9.79 0.95
CA ILE A 118 -9.44 -8.44 0.47
C ILE A 118 -10.43 -8.47 -0.70
N CYS A 119 -10.86 -9.65 -1.14
CA CYS A 119 -11.80 -9.82 -2.25
C CYS A 119 -13.25 -9.90 -1.78
N ASP A 120 -13.48 -10.41 -0.58
CA ASP A 120 -14.79 -10.70 0.00
C ASP A 120 -15.19 -9.63 1.01
N VAL A 121 -15.16 -8.38 0.57
CA VAL A 121 -15.57 -7.20 1.33
C VAL A 121 -16.18 -6.13 0.41
N ASP A 122 -17.01 -5.25 0.98
CA ASP A 122 -17.61 -4.14 0.24
C ASP A 122 -16.58 -3.04 -0.06
N HIS A 123 -15.67 -2.77 0.89
CA HIS A 123 -14.67 -1.71 0.78
C HIS A 123 -13.27 -2.21 1.12
N VAL A 124 -12.30 -1.79 0.31
CA VAL A 124 -10.87 -2.02 0.58
C VAL A 124 -10.19 -0.67 0.79
N ILE A 125 -9.58 -0.48 1.95
CA ILE A 125 -8.84 0.74 2.29
C ILE A 125 -7.35 0.44 2.22
N LEU A 126 -6.66 1.10 1.28
CA LEU A 126 -5.24 0.94 1.04
C LEU A 126 -4.47 1.90 1.94
N THR A 127 -3.90 1.41 3.04
CA THR A 127 -3.09 2.26 3.94
C THR A 127 -1.59 2.08 3.68
N GLY A 128 -0.79 3.02 4.16
CA GLY A 128 0.66 2.95 4.08
C GLY A 128 1.36 4.28 3.87
N THR A 129 2.61 4.22 3.43
CA THR A 129 3.44 5.41 3.16
C THR A 129 3.87 5.48 1.71
N ILE A 130 4.10 6.70 1.23
CA ILE A 130 4.62 6.95 -0.11
C ILE A 130 6.04 7.46 0.03
N VAL A 131 6.96 6.76 -0.63
CA VAL A 131 8.38 7.10 -0.75
C VAL A 131 8.85 6.70 -2.15
N TYR A 132 10.01 7.15 -2.56
CA TYR A 132 10.65 6.66 -3.78
C TYR A 132 10.88 5.16 -3.73
N HIS A 133 10.80 4.52 -4.90
CA HIS A 133 11.09 3.09 -5.04
C HIS A 133 11.98 2.84 -6.26
N TYR A 134 13.09 2.14 -6.07
CA TYR A 134 14.18 2.05 -7.02
C TYR A 134 13.82 1.48 -8.40
N PHE A 135 12.81 0.59 -8.54
CA PHE A 135 12.35 0.14 -9.85
C PHE A 135 10.85 0.40 -10.12
N SER A 136 10.02 0.53 -9.08
CA SER A 136 8.56 0.70 -9.22
C SER A 136 8.10 2.15 -9.17
N GLY A 137 9.02 3.10 -9.29
CA GLY A 137 8.78 4.54 -9.19
C GLY A 137 8.57 5.00 -7.76
N TYR A 138 7.39 4.70 -7.19
CA TYR A 138 7.01 5.05 -5.82
C TYR A 138 6.40 3.86 -5.08
N GLY A 139 6.50 3.89 -3.74
CA GLY A 139 5.77 3.04 -2.81
C GLY A 139 4.31 3.48 -2.65
N GLY A 140 3.59 2.82 -1.74
CA GLY A 140 2.19 3.12 -1.43
C GLY A 140 1.20 2.80 -2.54
N GLY A 141 -0.04 3.26 -2.36
CA GLY A 141 -1.10 3.11 -3.35
C GLY A 141 -1.36 1.68 -3.79
N ARG A 142 -1.31 1.47 -5.10
CA ARG A 142 -1.47 0.19 -5.76
C ARG A 142 -0.63 -0.95 -5.17
N LYS A 143 0.54 -0.60 -4.59
CA LYS A 143 1.47 -1.62 -4.05
C LYS A 143 0.91 -2.36 -2.85
N ALA A 144 -0.04 -1.80 -2.14
CA ALA A 144 -0.75 -2.50 -1.07
C ALA A 144 -1.47 -3.76 -1.61
N VAL A 145 -2.02 -3.69 -2.82
CA VAL A 145 -2.66 -4.83 -3.48
C VAL A 145 -1.64 -5.67 -4.26
N LEU A 146 -0.90 -5.06 -5.18
CA LEU A 146 0.11 -5.72 -6.01
C LEU A 146 1.45 -4.95 -5.91
N PRO A 147 2.46 -5.54 -5.25
CA PRO A 147 2.65 -6.94 -4.86
C PRO A 147 2.12 -7.33 -3.47
N GLY A 148 1.68 -6.39 -2.63
CA GLY A 148 1.48 -6.57 -1.20
C GLY A 148 0.56 -7.73 -0.80
N CYS A 149 -0.58 -7.86 -1.48
CA CYS A 149 -1.58 -8.93 -1.29
C CYS A 149 -1.72 -9.83 -2.51
N ALA A 150 -0.63 -10.03 -3.28
CA ALA A 150 -0.63 -10.86 -4.47
C ALA A 150 0.14 -12.17 -4.27
N ALA A 151 -0.22 -13.21 -5.03
CA ALA A 151 0.48 -14.49 -5.04
C ALA A 151 1.92 -14.36 -5.57
N MET A 152 2.80 -15.27 -5.16
CA MET A 152 4.20 -15.30 -5.56
C MET A 152 4.38 -15.26 -7.09
N GLU A 153 3.54 -15.96 -7.84
CA GLU A 153 3.59 -15.98 -9.30
C GLU A 153 3.36 -14.58 -9.89
N THR A 154 2.35 -13.87 -9.39
CA THR A 154 2.06 -12.48 -9.77
C THR A 154 3.24 -11.56 -9.49
N VAL A 155 3.80 -11.68 -8.28
CA VAL A 155 4.94 -10.87 -7.85
C VAL A 155 6.16 -11.13 -8.72
N ARG A 156 6.52 -12.40 -8.94
CA ARG A 156 7.69 -12.78 -9.77
C ARG A 156 7.56 -12.24 -11.19
N LYS A 157 6.39 -12.40 -11.81
CA LYS A 157 6.18 -11.92 -13.18
C LYS A 157 6.28 -10.39 -13.27
N ASN A 158 5.58 -9.66 -12.40
CA ASN A 158 5.66 -8.19 -12.37
C ASN A 158 7.09 -7.70 -12.10
N HIS A 159 7.78 -8.29 -11.10
CA HIS A 159 9.14 -7.86 -10.72
C HIS A 159 10.19 -8.22 -11.78
N SER A 160 9.94 -9.20 -12.66
CA SER A 160 10.86 -9.48 -13.79
C SER A 160 11.04 -8.29 -14.71
N PHE A 161 10.10 -7.35 -14.75
CA PHE A 161 10.21 -6.11 -15.53
C PHE A 161 11.16 -5.07 -14.92
N MET A 162 11.70 -5.30 -13.73
CA MET A 162 12.67 -4.37 -13.10
C MET A 162 13.99 -4.25 -13.90
N LEU A 163 14.27 -5.21 -14.80
CA LEU A 163 15.44 -5.19 -15.66
C LEU A 163 15.26 -4.30 -16.90
N ASP A 164 14.04 -3.82 -17.15
CA ASP A 164 13.78 -2.87 -18.23
C ASP A 164 14.43 -1.52 -17.94
N PRO A 165 15.13 -0.88 -18.90
CA PRO A 165 15.80 0.40 -18.70
C PRO A 165 14.84 1.56 -18.36
N HIS A 166 13.55 1.41 -18.60
CA HIS A 166 12.53 2.39 -18.21
C HIS A 166 12.03 2.19 -16.77
N ALA A 167 12.30 1.04 -16.14
CA ALA A 167 12.06 0.87 -14.71
C ALA A 167 13.02 1.74 -13.90
N GLY A 168 12.52 2.48 -12.92
CA GLY A 168 13.40 3.37 -12.14
C GLY A 168 12.69 4.23 -11.12
N LEU A 169 13.53 4.85 -10.30
CA LEU A 169 13.13 5.74 -9.21
C LEU A 169 12.30 6.92 -9.74
N GLY A 170 11.17 7.22 -9.08
CA GLY A 170 10.31 8.36 -9.42
C GLY A 170 9.59 8.26 -10.77
N LYS A 171 9.78 7.18 -11.52
CA LYS A 171 9.15 7.00 -12.84
C LYS A 171 7.79 6.28 -12.68
N THR A 172 6.74 6.88 -13.21
CA THR A 172 5.40 6.28 -13.29
C THR A 172 5.01 6.01 -14.74
N VAL A 173 5.18 6.99 -15.61
CA VAL A 173 4.88 6.90 -17.04
C VAL A 173 6.00 6.17 -17.79
N GLY A 174 5.65 5.17 -18.57
CA GLY A 174 6.59 4.33 -19.32
C GLY A 174 7.36 3.32 -18.46
N ASN A 175 7.14 3.30 -17.14
CA ASN A 175 7.74 2.31 -16.26
C ASN A 175 6.94 1.00 -16.30
N PRO A 176 7.46 -0.09 -16.89
CA PRO A 176 6.68 -1.31 -17.10
C PRO A 176 6.26 -1.98 -15.80
N VAL A 177 7.04 -1.86 -14.71
CA VAL A 177 6.67 -2.39 -13.39
C VAL A 177 5.48 -1.66 -12.83
N TYR A 178 5.51 -0.31 -12.88
CA TYR A 178 4.43 0.53 -12.39
C TYR A 178 3.14 0.32 -13.18
N GLU A 179 3.23 0.39 -14.51
CA GLU A 179 2.06 0.27 -15.40
C GLU A 179 1.39 -1.10 -15.28
N ASP A 180 2.19 -2.17 -15.19
CA ASP A 180 1.68 -3.53 -15.02
C ASP A 180 0.99 -3.71 -13.66
N GLN A 181 1.55 -3.12 -12.58
CA GLN A 181 0.89 -3.07 -11.27
C GLN A 181 -0.45 -2.32 -11.35
N MET A 182 -0.47 -1.16 -12.00
CA MET A 182 -1.69 -0.37 -12.15
C MET A 182 -2.76 -1.13 -12.92
N GLU A 183 -2.40 -1.79 -14.03
CA GLU A 183 -3.33 -2.63 -14.79
C GLU A 183 -3.86 -3.80 -13.95
N GLY A 184 -2.98 -4.50 -13.22
CA GLY A 184 -3.37 -5.59 -12.34
C GLY A 184 -4.35 -5.16 -11.25
N VAL A 185 -4.07 -4.03 -10.59
CA VAL A 185 -4.97 -3.47 -9.57
C VAL A 185 -6.29 -2.98 -10.17
N ALA A 186 -6.27 -2.39 -11.38
CA ALA A 186 -7.50 -1.99 -12.06
C ALA A 186 -8.41 -3.18 -12.39
N ARG A 187 -7.86 -4.36 -12.70
CA ARG A 187 -8.63 -5.61 -12.88
C ARG A 187 -9.30 -6.04 -11.57
N PHE A 188 -8.55 -6.03 -10.48
CA PHE A 188 -9.09 -6.31 -9.14
C PHE A 188 -10.16 -5.31 -8.72
N ALA A 189 -9.92 -4.01 -8.97
CA ALA A 189 -10.81 -2.90 -8.59
C ALA A 189 -12.14 -2.90 -9.32
N LYS A 190 -12.28 -3.62 -10.44
CA LYS A 190 -13.51 -3.61 -11.24
C LYS A 190 -14.72 -4.08 -10.42
N GLY A 191 -15.66 -3.16 -10.18
CA GLY A 191 -16.86 -3.41 -9.39
C GLY A 191 -16.62 -3.43 -7.86
N ARG A 192 -15.47 -2.91 -7.40
CA ARG A 192 -15.12 -2.80 -5.97
C ARG A 192 -14.84 -1.37 -5.58
N SER A 193 -15.07 -1.06 -4.32
CA SER A 193 -14.71 0.23 -3.72
C SER A 193 -13.29 0.14 -3.15
N LEU A 194 -12.36 0.88 -3.78
CA LEU A 194 -10.98 1.05 -3.29
C LEU A 194 -10.79 2.49 -2.86
N PHE A 195 -10.38 2.69 -1.61
CA PHE A 195 -10.09 4.00 -1.05
C PHE A 195 -8.65 4.03 -0.54
N LEU A 196 -7.90 5.06 -0.94
CA LEU A 196 -6.52 5.25 -0.49
C LEU A 196 -6.46 6.07 0.80
N PHE A 197 -5.60 5.68 1.72
CA PHE A 197 -5.07 6.53 2.78
C PHE A 197 -3.56 6.29 2.91
N ASN A 198 -2.78 7.22 2.43
CA ASN A 198 -1.33 7.13 2.52
C ASN A 198 -0.72 8.39 3.13
N ALA A 199 0.41 8.23 3.81
CA ALA A 199 1.15 9.32 4.42
C ALA A 199 2.54 9.47 3.81
N VAL A 200 3.07 10.68 3.85
CA VAL A 200 4.49 10.98 3.64
C VAL A 200 5.10 11.31 4.99
N LEU A 201 6.19 10.66 5.34
CA LEU A 201 6.90 10.81 6.63
C LEU A 201 8.20 11.57 6.40
N ASN A 202 8.71 12.25 7.43
CA ASN A 202 10.06 12.81 7.43
C ASN A 202 11.11 11.76 7.87
N ALA A 203 12.39 12.15 7.89
CA ALA A 203 13.50 11.29 8.29
C ALA A 203 13.41 10.81 9.76
N LYS A 204 12.58 11.44 10.60
CA LYS A 204 12.29 11.05 11.99
C LYS A 204 11.00 10.22 12.09
N HIS A 205 10.47 9.74 10.97
CA HIS A 205 9.21 9.00 10.84
C HIS A 205 7.96 9.76 11.34
N GLN A 206 7.99 11.10 11.36
CA GLN A 206 6.83 11.91 11.70
C GLN A 206 6.02 12.21 10.43
N PHE A 207 4.70 12.28 10.56
CA PHE A 207 3.82 12.64 9.46
C PHE A 207 4.08 14.07 8.96
N LEU A 208 4.41 14.19 7.67
CA LEU A 208 4.47 15.48 6.98
C LEU A 208 3.12 15.83 6.37
N LYS A 209 2.49 14.86 5.71
CA LYS A 209 1.18 15.04 5.08
C LYS A 209 0.50 13.69 4.85
N MET A 210 -0.83 13.69 4.94
CA MET A 210 -1.69 12.55 4.66
C MET A 210 -2.52 12.83 3.41
N PHE A 211 -2.73 11.80 2.60
CA PHE A 211 -3.47 11.84 1.36
C PHE A 211 -4.50 10.72 1.36
N ALA A 212 -5.75 11.07 1.06
CA ALA A 212 -6.84 10.10 1.02
C ALA A 212 -7.70 10.31 -0.23
N GLY A 213 -8.37 9.26 -0.70
CA GLY A 213 -9.31 9.33 -1.80
C GLY A 213 -9.15 8.24 -2.84
N ASP A 214 -9.40 8.60 -4.10
CA ASP A 214 -9.22 7.70 -5.24
C ASP A 214 -7.78 7.17 -5.31
N TYR A 215 -7.62 5.86 -5.42
CA TYR A 215 -6.31 5.20 -5.28
C TYR A 215 -5.31 5.59 -6.39
N VAL A 216 -5.77 6.14 -7.51
CA VAL A 216 -4.92 6.66 -8.59
C VAL A 216 -4.59 8.13 -8.35
N LYS A 217 -5.64 8.97 -8.22
CA LYS A 217 -5.50 10.44 -8.15
C LYS A 217 -4.82 10.89 -6.85
N ALA A 218 -5.26 10.34 -5.70
CA ALA A 218 -4.65 10.68 -4.42
C ALA A 218 -3.20 10.21 -4.34
N HIS A 219 -2.88 9.03 -4.90
CA HIS A 219 -1.50 8.55 -5.00
C HIS A 219 -0.63 9.47 -5.87
N GLN A 220 -1.15 9.92 -7.03
CA GLN A 220 -0.43 10.83 -7.91
C GLN A 220 -0.08 12.15 -7.22
N VAL A 221 -1.06 12.78 -6.55
CA VAL A 221 -0.83 14.02 -5.79
C VAL A 221 0.20 13.81 -4.67
N ALA A 222 0.19 12.65 -4.04
CA ALA A 222 1.16 12.31 -3.01
C ALA A 222 2.57 12.07 -3.58
N CYS A 223 2.70 11.47 -4.77
CA CYS A 223 3.99 11.36 -5.48
C CYS A 223 4.59 12.74 -5.80
N GLU A 224 3.77 13.67 -6.30
CA GLU A 224 4.21 15.06 -6.55
C GLU A 224 4.66 15.75 -5.26
N PHE A 225 4.05 15.43 -4.12
CA PHE A 225 4.50 15.94 -2.83
C PHE A 225 5.83 15.31 -2.40
N VAL A 226 6.02 14.01 -2.63
CA VAL A 226 7.32 13.33 -2.39
C VAL A 226 8.43 14.00 -3.20
N ASP A 227 8.18 14.33 -4.48
CA ASP A 227 9.16 15.02 -5.32
C ASP A 227 9.55 16.39 -4.76
N LYS A 228 8.59 17.13 -4.19
CA LYS A 228 8.85 18.45 -3.56
C LYS A 228 9.62 18.34 -2.26
N VAL A 229 9.45 17.24 -1.50
CA VAL A 229 10.06 17.09 -0.16
C VAL A 229 11.41 16.37 -0.22
N TYR A 230 11.54 15.39 -1.11
CA TYR A 230 12.70 14.51 -1.18
C TYR A 230 13.49 14.61 -2.50
N GLY A 231 12.91 15.27 -3.51
CA GLY A 231 13.59 15.47 -4.78
C GLY A 231 14.69 16.53 -4.65
N GLU A 232 15.89 16.18 -5.06
CA GLU A 232 17.03 17.09 -5.12
C GLU A 232 17.48 17.25 -6.57
N VAL A 233 17.68 18.51 -6.99
CA VAL A 233 18.19 18.82 -8.32
C VAL A 233 19.71 18.85 -8.28
N ILE A 234 20.36 17.91 -8.97
CA ILE A 234 21.80 17.89 -9.13
C ILE A 234 22.17 18.52 -10.48
N ASN A 235 23.05 19.54 -10.45
CA ASN A 235 23.48 20.25 -11.65
C ASN A 235 24.57 19.50 -12.41
N GLN A 236 25.32 18.64 -11.72
CA GLN A 236 26.42 17.88 -12.31
C GLN A 236 26.48 16.47 -11.71
N LYS A 237 26.68 15.47 -12.56
CA LYS A 237 26.91 14.09 -12.08
C LYS A 237 28.29 14.00 -11.42
N ALA A 238 28.37 13.24 -10.34
CA ALA A 238 29.67 12.91 -9.73
C ALA A 238 30.35 11.76 -10.49
N ASP A 239 31.68 11.77 -10.52
CA ASP A 239 32.49 10.65 -11.07
C ASP A 239 32.46 9.43 -10.15
N LEU A 240 32.28 9.64 -8.84
CA LEU A 240 32.18 8.59 -7.83
C LEU A 240 31.13 8.97 -6.80
N VAL A 241 30.23 8.02 -6.47
CA VAL A 241 29.23 8.16 -5.40
C VAL A 241 29.47 7.10 -4.35
N ILE A 242 29.63 7.51 -3.10
CA ILE A 242 29.70 6.61 -1.94
C ILE A 242 28.40 6.78 -1.15
N ALA A 243 27.59 5.72 -1.09
CA ALA A 243 26.31 5.73 -0.38
C ALA A 243 26.37 4.75 0.80
N SER A 244 25.80 5.16 1.93
CA SER A 244 25.54 4.29 3.08
C SER A 244 24.03 4.07 3.21
N CYS A 245 23.62 2.82 3.47
CA CYS A 245 22.22 2.49 3.72
C CYS A 245 21.73 2.89 5.13
N GLY A 246 22.57 3.55 5.93
CA GLY A 246 22.21 4.07 7.25
C GLY A 246 22.37 3.09 8.41
N GLY A 247 23.12 1.99 8.21
CA GLY A 247 23.47 1.02 9.25
C GLY A 247 22.56 -0.22 9.30
N TRP A 248 22.92 -1.12 10.23
CA TRP A 248 22.20 -2.37 10.41
C TRP A 248 20.72 -2.12 10.79
N PRO A 249 19.74 -2.91 10.26
CA PRO A 249 19.86 -4.04 9.33
C PRO A 249 19.86 -3.67 7.83
N LYS A 250 19.75 -2.41 7.47
CA LYS A 250 19.56 -1.98 6.06
C LYS A 250 20.81 -2.19 5.21
N ASP A 251 21.99 -2.05 5.78
CA ASP A 251 23.29 -2.18 5.08
C ASP A 251 23.71 -3.61 4.76
N ILE A 252 22.94 -4.63 5.21
CA ILE A 252 23.13 -6.01 4.77
C ILE A 252 22.44 -6.35 3.45
N ASN A 253 21.56 -5.48 2.97
CA ASN A 253 20.90 -5.65 1.70
C ASN A 253 21.57 -4.79 0.63
N VAL A 254 21.93 -5.41 -0.48
CA VAL A 254 22.40 -4.69 -1.67
C VAL A 254 21.17 -4.27 -2.49
N TYR A 255 20.89 -2.98 -2.48
CA TYR A 255 19.84 -2.38 -3.31
C TYR A 255 20.48 -1.49 -4.38
#